data_a967bc0f444eb9bfd89b8a6d3a424bef
#
_entry.id   a967bc0f444eb9bfd89b8a6d3a424bef
#
_cell.length_a   1.000
_cell.length_b   1.000
_cell.length_c   1.000
_cell.angle_alpha   90.00
_cell.angle_beta   90.00
_cell.angle_gamma   90.00
#
_symmetry.space_group_name_H-M   'P 1'
#
loop_
_entity.id
_entity.type
_entity.pdbx_description
1 polymer ?
#
loop_
_entity_poly.entity_id
_entity_poly.type
_entity_poly.pdbx_seq_one_letter_code
_entity_poly.pdbx_strand_id
1 'polypeptide(L)'
;YKNDRRALPGLCLNSDPCAITCTANDFGFEKIFARQLEAFAKRGDTLALFSSSGNSPNLLEAISAAKKLGVSTAMFCGNGGGKCAGLADVEIIVPSNNGARVQEAHELLLHTVIEEIEANL
;
A
#
# COMPACT_ATOMS: atom_id res chain seq x y z
N TYR A 1 -19.42 -0.18 -5.43
CA TYR A 1 -18.86 -0.37 -6.78
C TYR A 1 -19.79 -1.22 -7.65
N LYS A 2 -20.20 -2.41 -7.24
CA LYS A 2 -21.24 -3.19 -7.93
C LYS A 2 -22.65 -2.94 -7.39
N ASN A 3 -22.79 -2.68 -6.09
CA ASN A 3 -24.07 -2.47 -5.43
C ASN A 3 -24.02 -1.19 -4.60
N ASP A 4 -25.21 -0.61 -4.33
CA ASP A 4 -25.32 0.46 -3.35
C ASP A 4 -25.02 -0.08 -1.95
N ARG A 5 -24.16 0.61 -1.24
CA ARG A 5 -23.72 0.26 0.10
C ARG A 5 -23.32 1.49 0.91
N ARG A 6 -23.16 1.33 2.22
CA ARG A 6 -22.61 2.39 3.06
C ARG A 6 -21.21 2.81 2.61
N ALA A 7 -20.83 4.05 2.85
CA ALA A 7 -19.48 4.53 2.63
C ALA A 7 -18.50 3.78 3.56
N LEU A 8 -17.32 3.46 3.03
CA LEU A 8 -16.23 2.85 3.78
C LEU A 8 -15.07 3.85 3.92
N PRO A 9 -14.36 3.86 5.05
CA PRO A 9 -13.19 4.68 5.23
C PRO A 9 -12.06 4.15 4.33
N GLY A 10 -11.62 4.96 3.38
CA GLY A 10 -10.48 4.67 2.53
C GLY A 10 -9.67 5.94 2.30
N LEU A 11 -8.38 5.89 2.57
CA LEU A 11 -7.46 7.01 2.40
C LEU A 11 -6.36 6.62 1.41
N CYS A 12 -6.19 7.43 0.37
CA CYS A 12 -5.07 7.30 -0.56
C CYS A 12 -3.94 8.24 -0.13
N LEU A 13 -2.83 7.68 0.34
CA LEU A 13 -1.67 8.46 0.82
C LEU A 13 -0.92 9.20 -0.30
N ASN A 14 -1.29 8.95 -1.56
CA ASN A 14 -0.77 9.68 -2.73
C ASN A 14 -1.62 10.90 -3.10
N SER A 15 -2.76 11.14 -2.45
CA SER A 15 -3.75 12.12 -2.90
C SER A 15 -3.50 13.55 -2.40
N ASP A 16 -2.63 13.74 -1.42
CA ASP A 16 -2.28 15.06 -0.90
C ASP A 16 -0.86 15.46 -1.32
N PRO A 17 -0.71 16.25 -2.40
CA PRO A 17 0.60 16.71 -2.85
C PRO A 17 1.29 17.63 -1.85
N CYS A 18 0.57 18.36 -1.02
CA CYS A 18 1.17 19.20 0.02
C CYS A 18 1.82 18.36 1.10
N ALA A 19 1.14 17.31 1.59
CA ALA A 19 1.72 16.38 2.56
C ALA A 19 2.96 15.69 2.00
N ILE A 20 2.92 15.25 0.72
CA ILE A 20 4.04 14.58 0.08
C ILE A 20 5.24 15.54 -0.08
N THR A 21 5.03 16.71 -0.66
CA THR A 21 6.13 17.63 -0.95
C THR A 21 6.74 18.24 0.31
N CYS A 22 5.93 18.61 1.29
CA CYS A 22 6.41 19.11 2.59
C CYS A 22 7.20 18.03 3.32
N THR A 23 6.66 16.81 3.45
CA THR A 23 7.37 15.72 4.11
C THR A 23 8.66 15.36 3.38
N ALA A 24 8.65 15.31 2.04
CA ALA A 24 9.85 15.02 1.27
C ALA A 24 10.94 16.08 1.48
N ASN A 25 10.55 17.35 1.55
CA ASN A 25 11.49 18.46 1.79
C ASN A 25 12.11 18.43 3.19
N ASP A 26 11.29 18.18 4.20
CA ASP A 26 11.69 18.34 5.60
C ASP A 26 12.28 17.08 6.22
N PHE A 27 11.85 15.89 5.75
CA PHE A 27 12.18 14.58 6.36
C PHE A 27 12.74 13.55 5.39
N GLY A 28 12.79 13.85 4.10
CA GLY A 28 13.19 12.94 3.04
C GLY A 28 12.03 12.22 2.38
N PHE A 29 12.21 11.86 1.10
CA PHE A 29 11.17 11.21 0.29
C PHE A 29 10.76 9.83 0.84
N GLU A 30 11.65 9.16 1.53
CA GLU A 30 11.36 7.88 2.18
C GLU A 30 10.32 7.98 3.29
N LYS A 31 10.07 9.16 3.84
CA LYS A 31 9.12 9.37 4.96
C LYS A 31 7.70 9.75 4.52
N ILE A 32 7.47 9.99 3.23
CA ILE A 32 6.21 10.56 2.73
C ILE A 32 4.95 9.76 3.10
N PHE A 33 5.04 8.44 3.18
CA PHE A 33 3.93 7.58 3.60
C PHE A 33 3.95 7.27 5.09
N ALA A 34 5.12 7.02 5.65
CA ALA A 34 5.26 6.70 7.07
C ALA A 34 4.68 7.80 7.96
N ARG A 35 4.97 9.07 7.68
CA ARG A 35 4.45 10.20 8.47
C ARG A 35 2.94 10.37 8.36
N GLN A 36 2.35 10.09 7.20
CA GLN A 36 0.90 10.10 7.06
C GLN A 36 0.25 8.95 7.84
N LEU A 37 0.86 7.76 7.83
CA LEU A 37 0.41 6.64 8.66
C LEU A 37 0.46 6.98 10.14
N GLU A 38 1.55 7.58 10.63
CA GLU A 38 1.69 8.02 12.02
C GLU A 38 0.60 9.01 12.45
N ALA A 39 0.09 9.83 11.51
CA ALA A 39 -0.95 10.81 11.78
C ALA A 39 -2.38 10.21 11.77
N PHE A 40 -2.67 9.29 10.87
CA PHE A 40 -4.04 8.87 10.57
C PHE A 40 -4.36 7.44 10.96
N ALA A 41 -3.37 6.53 10.89
CA ALA A 41 -3.62 5.12 11.06
C ALA A 41 -3.83 4.72 12.52
N LYS A 42 -4.69 3.73 12.73
CA LYS A 42 -5.02 3.18 14.03
C LYS A 42 -4.83 1.66 14.00
N ARG A 43 -4.62 1.09 15.15
CA ARG A 43 -4.59 -0.36 15.31
C ARG A 43 -5.86 -0.99 14.72
N GLY A 44 -5.69 -1.99 13.89
CA GLY A 44 -6.77 -2.69 13.18
C GLY A 44 -7.05 -2.16 11.78
N ASP A 45 -6.42 -1.06 11.37
CA ASP A 45 -6.42 -0.63 9.97
C ASP A 45 -5.56 -1.56 9.11
N THR A 46 -5.73 -1.46 7.80
CA THR A 46 -4.92 -2.19 6.81
C THR A 46 -4.26 -1.23 5.84
N LEU A 47 -2.97 -1.38 5.65
CA LEU A 47 -2.18 -0.67 4.66
C LEU A 47 -1.98 -1.56 3.42
N ALA A 48 -2.54 -1.15 2.29
CA ALA A 48 -2.27 -1.76 0.99
C ALA A 48 -1.13 -1.04 0.28
N LEU A 49 -0.12 -1.79 -0.17
CA LEU A 49 1.09 -1.26 -0.83
C LEU A 49 1.25 -1.90 -2.20
N PHE A 50 1.61 -1.08 -3.19
CA PHE A 50 1.83 -1.52 -4.56
C PHE A 50 3.23 -1.11 -5.03
N SER A 51 4.02 -2.07 -5.50
CA SER A 51 5.35 -1.81 -6.05
C SER A 51 5.72 -2.82 -7.13
N SER A 52 6.06 -2.35 -8.31
CA SER A 52 6.53 -3.25 -9.36
C SER A 52 7.91 -3.86 -9.07
N SER A 53 8.76 -3.20 -8.30
CA SER A 53 10.12 -3.64 -7.99
C SER A 53 10.32 -4.16 -6.56
N GLY A 54 9.45 -3.78 -5.63
CA GLY A 54 9.61 -4.06 -4.20
C GLY A 54 10.83 -3.40 -3.54
N ASN A 55 11.44 -2.38 -4.16
CA ASN A 55 12.70 -1.80 -3.68
C ASN A 55 12.57 -0.35 -3.19
N SER A 56 11.38 0.22 -3.19
CA SER A 56 11.16 1.63 -2.87
C SER A 56 11.36 1.92 -1.38
N PRO A 57 12.29 2.83 -0.99
CA PRO A 57 12.58 3.12 0.42
C PRO A 57 11.37 3.64 1.19
N ASN A 58 10.50 4.43 0.55
CA ASN A 58 9.28 4.96 1.15
C ASN A 58 8.27 3.86 1.54
N LEU A 59 8.22 2.76 0.80
CA LEU A 59 7.37 1.62 1.15
C LEU A 59 7.98 0.80 2.30
N LEU A 60 9.29 0.63 2.35
CA LEU A 60 9.99 0.00 3.48
C LEU A 60 9.73 0.75 4.78
N GLU A 61 9.82 2.09 4.75
CA GLU A 61 9.50 2.93 5.91
C GLU A 61 8.02 2.86 6.28
N ALA A 62 7.11 2.82 5.29
CA ALA A 62 5.68 2.66 5.54
C ALA A 62 5.36 1.32 6.21
N ILE A 63 5.94 0.21 5.75
CA ILE A 63 5.79 -1.11 6.40
C ILE A 63 6.31 -1.08 7.84
N SER A 64 7.47 -0.47 8.07
CA SER A 64 8.04 -0.32 9.41
C SER A 64 7.12 0.49 10.35
N ALA A 65 6.57 1.59 9.86
CA ALA A 65 5.62 2.42 10.61
C ALA A 65 4.32 1.65 10.91
N ALA A 66 3.75 0.98 9.91
CA ALA A 66 2.54 0.16 10.06
C ALA A 66 2.69 -0.89 11.17
N LYS A 67 3.80 -1.62 11.18
CA LYS A 67 4.10 -2.61 12.23
C LYS A 67 4.12 -2.01 13.63
N LYS A 68 4.76 -0.84 13.81
CA LYS A 68 4.81 -0.14 15.11
C LYS A 68 3.43 0.30 15.59
N LEU A 69 2.55 0.64 14.66
CA LEU A 69 1.18 1.10 14.94
C LEU A 69 0.17 -0.04 15.10
N GLY A 70 0.55 -1.28 14.82
CA GLY A 70 -0.36 -2.44 14.82
C GLY A 70 -1.35 -2.41 13.65
N VAL A 71 -0.92 -1.84 12.53
CA VAL A 71 -1.64 -1.81 11.25
C VAL A 71 -1.23 -3.03 10.44
N SER A 72 -2.20 -3.76 9.91
CA SER A 72 -1.95 -4.90 9.03
C SER A 72 -1.44 -4.45 7.67
N THR A 73 -0.59 -5.24 7.03
CA THR A 73 0.05 -4.88 5.77
C THR A 73 -0.23 -5.90 4.68
N ALA A 74 -0.70 -5.42 3.52
CA ALA A 74 -0.89 -6.22 2.31
C ALA A 74 -0.03 -5.64 1.17
N MET A 75 0.93 -6.41 0.67
CA MET A 75 1.89 -5.98 -0.34
C MET A 75 1.64 -6.67 -1.67
N PHE A 76 1.49 -5.88 -2.72
CA PHE A 76 1.38 -6.32 -4.10
C PHE A 76 2.67 -5.95 -4.83
N CYS A 77 3.47 -6.95 -5.20
CA CYS A 77 4.79 -6.77 -5.82
C CYS A 77 4.91 -7.47 -7.17
N GLY A 78 5.97 -7.13 -7.88
CA GLY A 78 6.56 -7.89 -8.97
C GLY A 78 8.03 -8.17 -8.68
N ASN A 79 8.75 -8.63 -9.69
CA ASN A 79 10.21 -8.78 -9.65
C ASN A 79 10.75 -9.52 -8.40
N GLY A 80 10.08 -10.59 -7.99
CA GLY A 80 10.48 -11.37 -6.81
C GLY A 80 10.29 -10.68 -5.46
N GLY A 81 9.58 -9.53 -5.42
CA GLY A 81 9.29 -8.80 -4.18
C GLY A 81 10.39 -7.85 -3.70
N GLY A 82 11.61 -7.94 -4.25
CA GLY A 82 12.72 -7.06 -3.91
C GLY A 82 13.05 -7.04 -2.41
N LYS A 83 13.38 -5.87 -1.89
CA LYS A 83 13.67 -5.64 -0.46
C LYS A 83 12.44 -5.71 0.44
N CYS A 84 11.22 -5.61 -0.14
CA CYS A 84 9.97 -5.72 0.61
C CYS A 84 9.57 -7.18 0.85
N ALA A 85 10.14 -8.16 0.14
CA ALA A 85 9.80 -9.57 0.28
C ALA A 85 9.96 -10.06 1.73
N GLY A 86 8.93 -10.71 2.25
CA GLY A 86 8.89 -11.24 3.62
C GLY A 86 8.64 -10.19 4.70
N LEU A 87 8.33 -8.94 4.34
CA LEU A 87 8.13 -7.87 5.31
C LEU A 87 6.66 -7.59 5.62
N ALA A 88 5.74 -7.83 4.70
CA ALA A 88 4.32 -7.61 4.91
C ALA A 88 3.63 -8.85 5.51
N ASP A 89 2.45 -8.64 6.12
CA ASP A 89 1.67 -9.74 6.70
C ASP A 89 1.07 -10.63 5.60
N VAL A 90 0.68 -10.02 4.47
CA VAL A 90 0.21 -10.72 3.27
C VAL A 90 0.98 -10.19 2.06
N GLU A 91 1.45 -11.08 1.21
CA GLU A 91 2.19 -10.73 0.01
C GLU A 91 1.65 -11.46 -1.21
N ILE A 92 1.45 -10.71 -2.30
CA ILE A 92 1.18 -11.25 -3.63
C ILE A 92 2.29 -10.77 -4.55
N ILE A 93 3.09 -11.71 -5.05
CA ILE A 93 4.21 -11.41 -5.94
C ILE A 93 3.88 -11.91 -7.33
N VAL A 94 3.65 -10.97 -8.25
CA VAL A 94 3.43 -11.28 -9.67
C VAL A 94 4.75 -11.82 -10.27
N PRO A 95 4.75 -13.02 -10.88
CA PRO A 95 5.96 -13.66 -11.39
C PRO A 95 6.41 -13.04 -12.73
N SER A 96 6.70 -11.75 -12.72
CA SER A 96 7.12 -10.99 -13.90
C SER A 96 8.13 -9.90 -13.52
N ASN A 97 9.13 -9.71 -14.39
CA ASN A 97 10.09 -8.59 -14.30
C ASN A 97 9.69 -7.43 -15.22
N ASN A 98 8.58 -7.55 -15.95
CA ASN A 98 8.05 -6.48 -16.79
C ASN A 98 7.09 -5.63 -15.98
N GLY A 99 7.46 -4.38 -15.69
CA GLY A 99 6.66 -3.47 -14.88
C GLY A 99 5.23 -3.27 -15.38
N ALA A 100 5.01 -3.20 -16.70
CA ALA A 100 3.68 -3.06 -17.27
C ALA A 100 2.79 -4.28 -16.96
N ARG A 101 3.33 -5.49 -17.10
CA ARG A 101 2.61 -6.74 -16.78
C ARG A 101 2.30 -6.85 -15.29
N VAL A 102 3.25 -6.40 -14.44
CA VAL A 102 3.05 -6.35 -12.99
C VAL A 102 1.90 -5.39 -12.64
N GLN A 103 1.90 -4.19 -13.23
CA GLN A 103 0.88 -3.18 -12.95
C GLN A 103 -0.52 -3.59 -13.43
N GLU A 104 -0.63 -4.22 -14.60
CA GLU A 104 -1.89 -4.79 -15.10
C GLU A 104 -2.44 -5.87 -14.15
N ALA A 105 -1.57 -6.74 -13.64
CA ALA A 105 -1.95 -7.73 -12.65
C ALA A 105 -2.36 -7.09 -11.31
N HIS A 106 -1.67 -6.02 -10.87
CA HIS A 106 -2.05 -5.27 -9.66
C HIS A 106 -3.45 -4.67 -9.79
N GLU A 107 -3.82 -4.15 -10.96
CA GLU A 107 -5.15 -3.59 -11.18
C GLU A 107 -6.24 -4.67 -11.13
N LEU A 108 -6.00 -5.82 -11.74
CA LEU A 108 -6.89 -6.98 -11.64
C LEU A 108 -7.07 -7.43 -10.19
N LEU A 109 -5.98 -7.55 -9.44
CA LEU A 109 -6.00 -7.94 -8.03
C LEU A 109 -6.73 -6.91 -7.16
N LEU A 110 -6.54 -5.62 -7.43
CA LEU A 110 -7.25 -4.54 -6.72
C LEU A 110 -8.77 -4.68 -6.91
N HIS A 111 -9.25 -4.91 -8.14
CA HIS A 111 -10.66 -5.13 -8.39
C HIS A 111 -11.18 -6.38 -7.65
N THR A 112 -10.44 -7.47 -7.65
CA THR A 112 -10.81 -8.70 -6.93
C THR A 112 -10.94 -8.43 -5.43
N VAL A 113 -9.99 -7.72 -4.83
CA VAL A 113 -10.04 -7.36 -3.40
C VAL A 113 -11.25 -6.48 -3.08
N ILE A 114 -11.56 -5.50 -3.95
CA ILE A 114 -12.74 -4.64 -3.75
C ILE A 114 -14.04 -5.45 -3.85
N GLU A 115 -14.14 -6.38 -4.81
CA GLU A 115 -15.28 -7.27 -4.95
C GLU A 115 -15.49 -8.15 -3.71
N GLU A 116 -14.42 -8.72 -3.19
CA GLU A 116 -14.47 -9.53 -1.97
C GLU A 116 -14.85 -8.71 -0.73
N ILE A 117 -14.34 -7.49 -0.60
CA ILE A 117 -14.76 -6.59 0.48
C ILE A 117 -16.26 -6.30 0.37
N GLU A 118 -16.76 -5.97 -0.82
CA GLU A 118 -18.19 -5.68 -1.03
C GLU A 118 -19.10 -6.90 -0.79
N ALA A 119 -18.63 -8.09 -1.10
CA ALA A 119 -19.39 -9.32 -0.87
C ALA A 119 -19.53 -9.68 0.62
N ASN A 120 -18.68 -9.13 1.48
CA ASN A 120 -18.64 -9.41 2.93
C ASN A 120 -19.11 -8.23 3.79
N LEU A 121 -19.78 -7.24 3.21
CA LEU A 121 -20.39 -6.11 3.90
C LEU A 121 -21.88 -6.35 4.17
#